data_e2d96826050a50b4a2cfc5d4d19a9d1f
#
_entry.id   e2d96826050a50b4a2cfc5d4d19a9d1f
#
_cell.length_a   1.000
_cell.length_b   1.000
_cell.length_c   1.000
_cell.angle_alpha   90.00
_cell.angle_beta   90.00
_cell.angle_gamma   90.00
#
_symmetry.space_group_name_H-M   'P 1'
#
loop_
_entity.id
_entity.type
_entity.pdbx_description
1 polymer ?
#
loop_
_entity_poly.entity_id
_entity_poly.type
_entity_poly.pdbx_seq_one_letter_code
_entity_poly.pdbx_strand_id
1 'polypeptide(L)'
;FSSLTLVDITPQMEPGGVARVVGFMTAHAREGFASTEEAARVISEYMPHRPSRKASSGLANYLRRKEDGRYYWHWDPAFIDGMMRRRGDSSDQGSAELSAAAASLKLPVHLIRGGSSDLVSPEAVKHFQGLVPHAAYSDIANATHMVVGDQNDAFGQSIVNFLLRTHGSELKS
;
A
#
# COMPACT_ATOMS: atom_id res chain seq x y z
N PHE A 1 1.84 19.12 9.32
CA PHE A 1 1.05 17.90 9.47
C PHE A 1 0.67 17.73 10.94
N SER A 2 -0.59 17.36 11.23
CA SER A 2 -1.11 17.15 12.59
C SER A 2 -1.04 15.69 13.03
N SER A 3 -1.03 14.75 12.08
CA SER A 3 -0.85 13.31 12.32
C SER A 3 -0.39 12.59 11.05
N LEU A 4 0.08 11.35 11.20
CA LEU A 4 0.53 10.49 10.09
C LEU A 4 -0.13 9.11 10.21
N THR A 5 -0.74 8.63 9.14
CA THR A 5 -1.18 7.24 9.04
C THR A 5 -0.37 6.52 7.97
N LEU A 6 0.26 5.43 8.35
CA LEU A 6 0.95 4.49 7.46
C LEU A 6 0.04 3.28 7.23
N VAL A 7 -0.21 2.96 5.98
CA VAL A 7 -1.09 1.85 5.60
C VAL A 7 -0.26 0.76 4.94
N ASP A 8 -0.04 -0.29 5.68
CA ASP A 8 0.70 -1.49 5.27
C ASP A 8 2.09 -1.19 4.67
N ILE A 9 2.79 -0.25 5.30
CA ILE A 9 4.13 0.18 4.94
C ILE A 9 4.94 0.51 6.20
N THR A 10 6.19 0.07 6.24
CA THR A 10 7.17 0.34 7.31
C THR A 10 8.55 0.57 6.71
N PRO A 11 9.51 1.16 7.44
CA PRO A 11 10.89 1.32 6.95
C PRO A 11 11.55 0.03 6.49
N GLN A 12 11.22 -1.08 7.14
CA GLN A 12 11.63 -2.42 6.75
C GLN A 12 10.41 -3.20 6.27
N MET A 13 10.46 -3.70 5.05
CA MET A 13 9.39 -4.50 4.45
C MET A 13 9.96 -5.83 3.97
N GLU A 14 9.11 -6.84 3.84
CA GLU A 14 9.47 -8.17 3.36
C GLU A 14 9.93 -8.12 1.90
N PRO A 15 11.18 -8.49 1.59
CA PRO A 15 11.72 -8.38 0.23
C PRO A 15 10.92 -9.19 -0.80
N GLY A 16 10.39 -10.34 -0.41
CA GLY A 16 9.56 -11.20 -1.26
C GLY A 16 8.23 -10.53 -1.64
N GLY A 17 7.55 -9.93 -0.67
CA GLY A 17 6.31 -9.18 -0.89
C GLY A 17 6.54 -7.97 -1.79
N VAL A 18 7.60 -7.20 -1.53
CA VAL A 18 7.97 -6.05 -2.37
C VAL A 18 8.28 -6.49 -3.80
N ALA A 19 9.02 -7.60 -3.98
CA ALA A 19 9.33 -8.13 -5.31
C ALA A 19 8.06 -8.55 -6.07
N ARG A 20 7.08 -9.16 -5.37
CA ARG A 20 5.80 -9.55 -5.94
C ARG A 20 4.99 -8.33 -6.42
N VAL A 21 4.89 -7.29 -5.58
CA VAL A 21 4.18 -6.04 -5.94
C VAL A 21 4.84 -5.35 -7.12
N VAL A 22 6.16 -5.17 -7.08
CA VAL A 22 6.91 -4.53 -8.17
C VAL A 22 6.80 -5.35 -9.45
N GLY A 23 6.91 -6.69 -9.36
CA GLY A 23 6.72 -7.59 -10.50
C GLY A 23 5.35 -7.43 -11.16
N PHE A 24 4.28 -7.37 -10.37
CA PHE A 24 2.92 -7.11 -10.87
C PHE A 24 2.81 -5.73 -11.52
N MET A 25 3.35 -4.69 -10.89
CA MET A 25 3.30 -3.33 -11.41
C MET A 25 4.12 -3.14 -12.70
N THR A 26 5.27 -3.83 -12.82
CA THR A 26 6.10 -3.75 -14.04
C THR A 26 5.54 -4.57 -15.18
N ALA A 27 4.87 -5.68 -14.89
CA ALA A 27 4.16 -6.45 -15.89
C ALA A 27 3.10 -5.54 -16.55
N HIS A 28 3.06 -5.53 -17.86
CA HIS A 28 2.14 -4.70 -18.65
C HIS A 28 2.27 -3.17 -18.49
N ALA A 29 3.23 -2.66 -17.72
CA ALA A 29 3.40 -1.20 -17.55
C ALA A 29 3.74 -0.48 -18.85
N ARG A 30 4.56 -1.09 -19.70
CA ARG A 30 5.00 -0.54 -20.97
C ARG A 30 4.16 -1.00 -22.16
N GLU A 31 3.74 -2.26 -22.17
CA GLU A 31 3.01 -2.88 -23.27
C GLU A 31 1.50 -2.67 -23.18
N GLY A 32 1.00 -2.39 -21.98
CA GLY A 32 -0.44 -2.28 -21.72
C GLY A 32 -1.17 -3.61 -21.91
N PHE A 33 -2.50 -3.53 -21.85
CA PHE A 33 -3.42 -4.65 -22.06
C PHE A 33 -4.14 -4.51 -23.39
N ALA A 34 -4.41 -5.61 -24.07
CA ALA A 34 -5.20 -5.59 -25.31
C ALA A 34 -6.68 -5.28 -25.03
N SER A 35 -7.19 -5.65 -23.84
CA SER A 35 -8.57 -5.38 -23.42
C SER A 35 -8.71 -5.23 -21.91
N THR A 36 -9.87 -4.75 -21.47
CA THR A 36 -10.24 -4.68 -20.05
C THR A 36 -10.40 -6.06 -19.43
N GLU A 37 -10.79 -7.06 -20.21
CA GLU A 37 -10.93 -8.46 -19.79
C GLU A 37 -9.55 -9.08 -19.50
N GLU A 38 -8.56 -8.78 -20.34
CA GLU A 38 -7.16 -9.19 -20.08
C GLU A 38 -6.65 -8.59 -18.78
N ALA A 39 -6.84 -7.30 -18.58
CA ALA A 39 -6.46 -6.64 -17.33
C ALA A 39 -7.16 -7.25 -16.11
N ALA A 40 -8.46 -7.54 -16.22
CA ALA A 40 -9.24 -8.19 -15.16
C ALA A 40 -8.68 -9.56 -14.80
N ARG A 41 -8.31 -10.37 -15.81
CA ARG A 41 -7.70 -11.69 -15.59
C ARG A 41 -6.38 -11.58 -14.85
N VAL A 42 -5.48 -10.70 -15.27
CA VAL A 42 -4.18 -10.46 -14.65
C VAL A 42 -4.32 -10.00 -13.20
N ILE A 43 -5.29 -9.11 -12.92
CA ILE A 43 -5.59 -8.66 -11.56
C ILE A 43 -6.15 -9.81 -10.71
N SER A 44 -7.02 -10.66 -11.26
CA SER A 44 -7.57 -11.80 -10.53
C SER A 44 -6.51 -12.85 -10.19
N GLU A 45 -5.55 -13.07 -11.09
CA GLU A 45 -4.39 -13.95 -10.85
C GLU A 45 -3.48 -13.40 -9.74
N TYR A 46 -3.31 -12.08 -9.69
CA TYR A 46 -2.54 -11.41 -8.63
C TYR A 46 -3.26 -11.42 -7.28
N MET A 47 -4.58 -11.33 -7.27
CA MET A 47 -5.44 -11.27 -6.07
C MET A 47 -6.47 -12.42 -6.05
N PRO A 48 -6.05 -13.69 -5.92
CA PRO A 48 -6.94 -14.84 -6.05
C PRO A 48 -8.00 -14.92 -4.92
N HIS A 49 -7.78 -14.22 -3.81
CA HIS A 49 -8.72 -14.20 -2.67
C HIS A 49 -9.88 -13.22 -2.86
N ARG A 50 -9.81 -12.35 -3.86
CA ARG A 50 -10.91 -11.44 -4.17
C ARG A 50 -11.93 -12.12 -5.06
N PRO A 51 -13.24 -12.07 -4.71
CA PRO A 51 -14.26 -12.47 -5.66
C PRO A 51 -14.08 -11.70 -6.95
N SER A 52 -14.03 -12.41 -8.09
CA SER A 52 -13.96 -11.79 -9.39
C SER A 52 -15.16 -10.84 -9.55
N ARG A 53 -14.97 -9.58 -9.32
CA ARG A 53 -15.96 -8.57 -9.69
C ARG A 53 -16.02 -8.57 -11.20
N LYS A 54 -17.26 -8.68 -11.74
CA LYS A 54 -17.49 -8.54 -13.18
C LYS A 54 -16.66 -7.35 -13.70
N ALA A 55 -15.76 -7.62 -14.63
CA ALA A 55 -14.67 -6.76 -15.07
C ALA A 55 -15.06 -5.33 -15.50
N SER A 56 -16.34 -5.02 -15.65
CA SER A 56 -16.79 -3.86 -16.40
C SER A 56 -16.97 -2.55 -15.63
N SER A 57 -17.20 -2.54 -14.30
CA SER A 57 -17.62 -1.29 -13.64
C SER A 57 -16.58 -0.63 -12.75
N GLY A 58 -15.52 -1.32 -12.32
CA GLY A 58 -14.50 -0.75 -11.45
C GLY A 58 -13.13 -0.57 -12.11
N LEU A 59 -12.85 -1.36 -13.15
CA LEU A 59 -11.55 -1.40 -13.81
C LEU A 59 -11.29 -0.15 -14.67
N ALA A 60 -12.33 0.46 -15.24
CA ALA A 60 -12.23 1.67 -16.03
C ALA A 60 -11.56 2.84 -15.26
N ASN A 61 -11.66 2.86 -13.94
CA ASN A 61 -11.03 3.88 -13.11
C ASN A 61 -9.52 3.68 -12.91
N TYR A 62 -9.02 2.46 -13.17
CA TYR A 62 -7.61 2.10 -13.01
C TYR A 62 -6.86 2.03 -14.33
N LEU A 63 -7.56 2.11 -15.45
CA LEU A 63 -6.99 1.99 -16.79
C LEU A 63 -7.28 3.24 -17.62
N ARG A 64 -6.33 3.56 -18.50
CA ARG A 64 -6.49 4.59 -19.54
C ARG A 64 -6.29 3.97 -20.90
N ARG A 65 -7.25 4.14 -21.78
CA ARG A 65 -7.09 3.77 -23.19
C ARG A 65 -6.25 4.84 -23.90
N LYS A 66 -5.20 4.40 -24.61
CA LYS A 66 -4.35 5.29 -25.43
C LYS A 66 -4.74 5.21 -26.91
N GLU A 67 -4.08 6.04 -27.72
CA GLU A 67 -4.33 6.16 -29.17
C GLU A 67 -4.04 4.85 -29.94
N ASP A 68 -3.12 4.02 -29.44
CA ASP A 68 -2.82 2.69 -29.97
C ASP A 68 -3.93 1.65 -29.72
N GLY A 69 -5.02 2.07 -29.06
CA GLY A 69 -6.18 1.25 -28.73
C GLY A 69 -6.01 0.33 -27.53
N ARG A 70 -4.82 0.30 -26.92
CA ARG A 70 -4.51 -0.52 -25.74
C ARG A 70 -4.88 0.19 -24.46
N TYR A 71 -4.99 -0.57 -23.37
CA TYR A 71 -5.29 -0.09 -22.02
C TYR A 71 -4.05 -0.10 -21.17
N TYR A 72 -3.76 0.99 -20.47
CA TYR A 72 -2.60 1.16 -19.62
C TYR A 72 -3.05 1.49 -18.21
N TRP A 73 -2.21 1.16 -17.23
CA TRP A 73 -2.40 1.62 -15.88
C TRP A 73 -2.53 3.15 -15.84
N HIS A 74 -3.35 3.69 -14.94
CA HIS A 74 -3.52 5.15 -14.80
C HIS A 74 -2.33 5.84 -14.15
N TRP A 75 -1.51 5.11 -13.40
CA TRP A 75 -0.30 5.65 -12.77
C TRP A 75 0.86 5.77 -13.77
N ASP A 76 1.84 6.66 -13.41
CA ASP A 76 2.99 6.92 -14.26
C ASP A 76 4.04 5.79 -14.13
N PRO A 77 4.46 5.13 -15.22
CA PRO A 77 5.54 4.15 -15.20
C PRO A 77 6.87 4.66 -14.61
N ALA A 78 7.15 5.96 -14.70
CA ALA A 78 8.33 6.59 -14.09
C ALA A 78 8.41 6.37 -12.56
N PHE A 79 7.27 6.16 -11.89
CA PHE A 79 7.23 5.77 -10.49
C PHE A 79 7.97 4.46 -10.24
N ILE A 80 7.72 3.44 -11.09
CA ILE A 80 8.39 2.15 -11.01
C ILE A 80 9.89 2.29 -11.32
N ASP A 81 10.24 3.04 -12.37
CA ASP A 81 11.63 3.28 -12.73
C ASP A 81 12.40 3.97 -11.58
N GLY A 82 11.74 4.87 -10.85
CA GLY A 82 12.27 5.51 -9.64
C GLY A 82 12.48 4.52 -8.49
N MET A 83 11.53 3.62 -8.25
CA MET A 83 11.67 2.56 -7.24
C MET A 83 12.80 1.60 -7.58
N MET A 84 12.91 1.19 -8.84
CA MET A 84 13.96 0.24 -9.29
C MET A 84 15.36 0.84 -9.19
N ARG A 85 15.54 2.13 -9.51
CA ARG A 85 16.82 2.84 -9.34
C ARG A 85 17.26 2.88 -7.88
N ARG A 86 16.34 3.22 -6.96
CA ARG A 86 16.63 3.27 -5.52
C ARG A 86 17.00 1.90 -4.94
N ARG A 87 16.50 0.82 -5.51
CA ARG A 87 16.87 -0.55 -5.12
C ARG A 87 18.29 -0.95 -5.55
N GLY A 88 18.82 -0.37 -6.64
CA GLY A 88 20.19 -0.58 -7.09
C GLY A 88 21.23 0.05 -6.17
N ASP A 89 20.88 1.14 -5.50
CA ASP A 89 21.74 1.90 -4.57
C ASP A 89 21.50 1.48 -3.11
N SER A 90 21.81 0.21 -2.76
CA SER A 90 21.75 -0.38 -1.43
C SER A 90 20.38 -0.22 -0.69
N SER A 91 19.58 -1.27 -0.73
CA SER A 91 18.31 -1.40 0.02
C SER A 91 18.47 -1.12 1.53
N ASP A 92 19.64 -1.40 2.08
CA ASP A 92 19.94 -1.23 3.51
C ASP A 92 20.10 0.24 3.92
N GLN A 93 20.71 1.07 3.07
CA GLN A 93 20.89 2.49 3.36
C GLN A 93 19.54 3.23 3.34
N GLY A 94 18.69 2.96 2.36
CA GLY A 94 17.35 3.55 2.29
C GLY A 94 16.46 3.14 3.47
N SER A 95 16.56 1.89 3.92
CA SER A 95 15.86 1.40 5.10
C SER A 95 16.37 2.05 6.39
N ALA A 96 17.68 2.27 6.51
CA ALA A 96 18.29 2.95 7.65
C ALA A 96 17.86 4.43 7.73
N GLU A 97 17.84 5.14 6.61
CA GLU A 97 17.38 6.54 6.53
C GLU A 97 15.90 6.66 6.91
N LEU A 98 15.04 5.77 6.39
CA LEU A 98 13.62 5.73 6.74
C LEU A 98 13.39 5.38 8.21
N SER A 99 14.20 4.48 8.78
CA SER A 99 14.15 4.12 10.19
C SER A 99 14.55 5.31 11.08
N ALA A 100 15.60 6.05 10.72
CA ALA A 100 16.02 7.25 11.43
C ALA A 100 14.95 8.35 11.36
N ALA A 101 14.34 8.54 10.17
CA ALA A 101 13.24 9.47 9.99
C ALA A 101 12.03 9.08 10.84
N ALA A 102 11.65 7.80 10.86
CA ALA A 102 10.56 7.29 11.69
C ALA A 102 10.82 7.54 13.19
N ALA A 103 12.02 7.24 13.69
CA ALA A 103 12.40 7.46 15.07
C ALA A 103 12.38 8.95 15.49
N SER A 104 12.47 9.87 14.54
CA SER A 104 12.41 11.32 14.79
C SER A 104 10.98 11.86 14.91
N LEU A 105 9.95 11.08 14.56
CA LEU A 105 8.56 11.52 14.55
C LEU A 105 8.09 11.88 15.97
N LYS A 106 7.47 13.05 16.11
CA LYS A 106 6.89 13.53 17.37
C LYS A 106 5.37 13.70 17.29
N LEU A 107 4.83 13.78 16.07
CA LEU A 107 3.40 13.87 15.85
C LEU A 107 2.71 12.52 16.09
N PRO A 108 1.40 12.49 16.31
CA PRO A 108 0.64 11.25 16.41
C PRO A 108 0.80 10.40 15.17
N VAL A 109 1.13 9.12 15.34
CA VAL A 109 1.34 8.16 14.26
C VAL A 109 0.37 6.98 14.41
N HIS A 110 -0.15 6.50 13.30
CA HIS A 110 -0.97 5.31 13.22
C HIS A 110 -0.41 4.36 12.16
N LEU A 111 -0.06 3.14 12.53
CA LEU A 111 0.27 2.07 11.62
C LEU A 111 -0.94 1.14 11.48
N ILE A 112 -1.41 0.97 10.27
CA ILE A 112 -2.44 -0.02 9.91
C ILE A 112 -1.79 -1.10 9.07
N ARG A 113 -1.94 -2.37 9.48
CA ARG A 113 -1.43 -3.54 8.79
C ARG A 113 -2.58 -4.41 8.26
N GLY A 114 -2.44 -4.98 7.08
CA GLY A 114 -3.27 -6.08 6.64
C GLY A 114 -2.84 -7.39 7.32
N GLY A 115 -3.74 -8.05 8.05
CA GLY A 115 -3.44 -9.25 8.82
C GLY A 115 -2.82 -10.39 8.01
N SER A 116 -3.12 -10.43 6.70
CA SER A 116 -2.55 -11.38 5.73
C SER A 116 -1.54 -10.71 4.77
N SER A 117 -0.99 -9.56 5.15
CA SER A 117 0.01 -8.86 4.32
C SER A 117 1.29 -9.68 4.21
N ASP A 118 1.84 -9.70 3.00
CA ASP A 118 3.17 -10.23 2.68
C ASP A 118 4.23 -9.12 2.53
N LEU A 119 3.85 -7.85 2.70
CA LEU A 119 4.75 -6.71 2.72
C LEU A 119 5.23 -6.34 4.12
N VAL A 120 4.33 -6.37 5.10
CA VAL A 120 4.61 -6.00 6.47
C VAL A 120 4.35 -7.20 7.38
N SER A 121 5.43 -7.83 7.83
CA SER A 121 5.37 -8.94 8.79
C SER A 121 5.09 -8.45 10.22
N PRO A 122 4.68 -9.32 11.15
CA PRO A 122 4.60 -9.00 12.57
C PRO A 122 5.93 -8.48 13.13
N GLU A 123 7.06 -8.98 12.64
CA GLU A 123 8.42 -8.58 13.01
C GLU A 123 8.69 -7.14 12.55
N ALA A 124 8.30 -6.78 11.33
CA ALA A 124 8.40 -5.42 10.82
C ALA A 124 7.55 -4.43 11.63
N VAL A 125 6.33 -4.84 12.05
CA VAL A 125 5.50 -4.05 12.99
C VAL A 125 6.21 -3.84 14.31
N LYS A 126 6.74 -4.90 14.91
CA LYS A 126 7.47 -4.82 16.19
C LYS A 126 8.69 -3.91 16.10
N HIS A 127 9.45 -4.02 15.00
CA HIS A 127 10.57 -3.13 14.73
C HIS A 127 10.11 -1.67 14.66
N PHE A 128 9.05 -1.39 13.87
CA PHE A 128 8.49 -0.04 13.75
C PHE A 128 8.01 0.53 15.11
N GLN A 129 7.32 -0.27 15.92
CA GLN A 129 6.88 0.14 17.25
C GLN A 129 8.06 0.41 18.21
N GLY A 130 9.20 -0.25 18.00
CA GLY A 130 10.45 0.08 18.70
C GLY A 130 11.00 1.44 18.31
N LEU A 131 10.87 1.84 17.04
CA LEU A 131 11.29 3.15 16.53
C LEU A 131 10.32 4.27 16.94
N VAL A 132 9.02 3.98 16.97
CA VAL A 132 7.93 4.96 17.23
C VAL A 132 7.03 4.40 18.34
N PRO A 133 7.48 4.42 19.63
CA PRO A 133 6.73 3.78 20.72
C PRO A 133 5.35 4.36 20.98
N HIS A 134 5.09 5.59 20.54
CA HIS A 134 3.80 6.27 20.69
C HIS A 134 2.85 6.00 19.51
N ALA A 135 3.25 5.22 18.51
CA ALA A 135 2.39 4.91 17.37
C ALA A 135 1.21 4.03 17.81
N ALA A 136 0.00 4.44 17.40
CA ALA A 136 -1.16 3.57 17.43
C ALA A 136 -0.98 2.45 16.39
N TYR A 137 -1.48 1.26 16.69
CA TYR A 137 -1.43 0.11 15.78
C TYR A 137 -2.80 -0.50 15.59
N SER A 138 -3.12 -0.89 14.36
CA SER A 138 -4.31 -1.64 13.99
C SER A 138 -3.95 -2.76 13.02
N ASP A 139 -4.35 -3.99 13.35
CA ASP A 139 -4.27 -5.14 12.46
C ASP A 139 -5.66 -5.40 11.87
N ILE A 140 -5.78 -5.39 10.56
CA ILE A 140 -7.05 -5.60 9.87
C ILE A 140 -7.10 -7.07 9.41
N ALA A 141 -7.82 -7.88 10.17
CA ALA A 141 -7.95 -9.30 9.91
C ALA A 141 -8.42 -9.59 8.47
N ASN A 142 -7.86 -10.62 7.86
CA ASN A 142 -8.18 -11.09 6.50
C ASN A 142 -7.93 -10.05 5.37
N ALA A 143 -7.26 -8.93 5.66
CA ALA A 143 -6.80 -7.99 4.64
C ALA A 143 -5.39 -8.37 4.20
N THR A 144 -5.12 -8.27 2.88
CA THR A 144 -3.79 -8.34 2.29
C THR A 144 -3.14 -6.95 2.29
N HIS A 145 -2.05 -6.75 1.52
CA HIS A 145 -1.52 -5.41 1.27
C HIS A 145 -2.57 -4.41 0.73
N MET A 146 -3.59 -4.88 0.05
CA MET A 146 -4.68 -4.05 -0.46
C MET A 146 -5.76 -3.77 0.61
N VAL A 147 -5.35 -3.39 1.81
CA VAL A 147 -6.18 -3.24 3.03
C VAL A 147 -7.50 -2.52 2.76
N VAL A 148 -7.44 -1.36 2.10
CA VAL A 148 -8.61 -0.52 1.78
C VAL A 148 -9.62 -1.27 0.91
N GLY A 149 -9.13 -2.02 -0.07
CA GLY A 149 -9.99 -2.75 -0.98
C GLY A 149 -10.49 -4.09 -0.45
N ASP A 150 -9.81 -4.69 0.53
CA ASP A 150 -10.14 -5.99 1.10
C ASP A 150 -11.15 -5.86 2.25
N GLN A 151 -10.96 -4.86 3.14
CA GLN A 151 -11.73 -4.67 4.36
C GLN A 151 -12.01 -3.18 4.59
N ASN A 152 -12.75 -2.55 3.66
CA ASN A 152 -12.96 -1.11 3.63
C ASN A 152 -13.58 -0.55 4.93
N ASP A 153 -14.60 -1.22 5.48
CA ASP A 153 -15.30 -0.75 6.68
C ASP A 153 -14.41 -0.81 7.92
N ALA A 154 -13.68 -1.92 8.10
CA ALA A 154 -12.74 -2.08 9.21
C ALA A 154 -11.58 -1.08 9.11
N PHE A 155 -11.07 -0.85 7.89
CA PHE A 155 -10.08 0.16 7.63
C PHE A 155 -10.60 1.57 7.94
N GLY A 156 -11.77 1.94 7.42
CA GLY A 156 -12.40 3.24 7.66
C GLY A 156 -12.64 3.49 9.14
N GLN A 157 -13.17 2.51 9.88
CA GLN A 157 -13.39 2.60 11.32
C GLN A 157 -12.07 2.80 12.09
N SER A 158 -11.00 2.12 11.67
CA SER A 158 -9.67 2.26 12.27
C SER A 158 -9.14 3.70 12.14
N ILE A 159 -9.27 4.31 10.95
CA ILE A 159 -8.90 5.71 10.71
C ILE A 159 -9.73 6.66 11.58
N VAL A 160 -11.06 6.51 11.56
CA VAL A 160 -11.97 7.38 12.34
C VAL A 160 -11.64 7.31 13.83
N ASN A 161 -11.46 6.11 14.37
CA ASN A 161 -11.10 5.92 15.77
C ASN A 161 -9.77 6.58 16.14
N PHE A 162 -8.77 6.52 15.28
CA PHE A 162 -7.50 7.19 15.49
C PHE A 162 -7.68 8.72 15.49
N LEU A 163 -8.36 9.27 14.49
CA LEU A 163 -8.57 10.72 14.38
C LEU A 163 -9.38 11.28 15.55
N LEU A 164 -10.43 10.58 15.99
CA LEU A 164 -11.24 11.00 17.14
C LEU A 164 -10.43 10.97 18.45
N ARG A 165 -9.56 10.00 18.67
CA ARG A 165 -8.67 9.97 19.85
C ARG A 165 -7.62 11.07 19.84
N THR A 166 -7.13 11.41 18.65
CA THR A 166 -6.01 12.34 18.47
C THR A 166 -6.48 13.79 18.39
N HIS A 167 -7.61 14.05 17.71
CA HIS A 167 -8.09 15.40 17.38
C HIS A 167 -9.53 15.67 17.83
N GLY A 168 -10.15 14.74 18.57
CA GLY A 168 -11.59 14.84 18.91
C GLY A 168 -11.97 16.04 19.78
N SER A 169 -11.04 16.66 20.48
CA SER A 169 -11.24 17.92 21.20
C SER A 169 -11.30 19.12 20.27
N GLU A 170 -10.57 19.09 19.17
CA GLU A 170 -10.52 20.16 18.16
C GLU A 170 -11.76 20.14 17.23
N LEU A 171 -12.34 18.94 17.04
CA LEU A 171 -13.53 18.77 16.19
C LEU A 171 -14.85 19.20 16.86
N LYS A 172 -14.82 19.56 18.16
CA LYS A 172 -15.98 20.00 18.94
C LYS A 172 -16.04 21.50 19.16
N SER A 173 -15.04 22.23 18.69
CA SER A 173 -14.95 23.70 18.69
C SER A 173 -15.32 24.28 17.33
#